data_801806ca362b123e8de3695bd1acbc13
#
_entry.id   801806ca362b123e8de3695bd1acbc13
#
_cell.length_a   1.000
_cell.length_b   1.000
_cell.length_c   1.000
_cell.angle_alpha   90.00
_cell.angle_beta   90.00
_cell.angle_gamma   90.00
#
_symmetry.space_group_name_H-M   'P 1'
#
loop_
_entity.id
_entity.type
_entity.pdbx_description
1 polymer ?
#
loop_
_entity_poly.entity_id
_entity_poly.type
_entity_poly.pdbx_seq_one_letter_code
_entity_poly.pdbx_strand_id
1 'polypeptide(L)'
;NTGVNVINCPTIPELTLLSSIFMHGGLMHLGGNMLFLWIFGDNIEAKFGRVKYLGIYLLWGIGAGLIHVMGDTSTGIPAVGASGAISGVLGAYLVIFPHARVKTFLMLGFFWRMLHIKAMYFLPFWLIFQNLLPFFIGGFGVAGGGVAYLAHIGGFVLGLAVGYIYRKSHGSQFTYGTRYGYRGDYR
;
A
#
# COMPACT_ATOMS: atom_id res chain seq x y z
N ASN A 1 -7.97 39.39 -9.79
CA ASN A 1 -9.11 38.47 -9.99
C ASN A 1 -8.83 37.62 -11.22
N THR A 2 -8.03 36.57 -11.05
CA THR A 2 -7.96 35.49 -12.03
C THR A 2 -9.10 34.54 -11.70
N GLY A 3 -10.25 34.74 -12.37
CA GLY A 3 -11.38 33.85 -12.29
C GLY A 3 -10.98 32.47 -12.86
N VAL A 4 -10.60 31.58 -11.96
CA VAL A 4 -10.51 30.16 -12.30
C VAL A 4 -11.95 29.70 -12.48
N ASN A 5 -12.38 29.51 -13.73
CA ASN A 5 -13.64 28.85 -14.02
C ASN A 5 -13.53 27.41 -13.49
N VAL A 6 -14.08 27.19 -12.29
CA VAL A 6 -14.28 25.84 -11.76
C VAL A 6 -15.31 25.18 -12.68
N ILE A 7 -14.84 24.34 -13.60
CA ILE A 7 -15.72 23.52 -14.42
C ILE A 7 -16.39 22.55 -13.42
N ASN A 8 -17.65 22.82 -13.11
CA ASN A 8 -18.50 21.89 -12.37
C ASN A 8 -18.76 20.64 -13.24
N CYS A 9 -17.79 19.72 -13.29
CA CYS A 9 -18.06 18.41 -13.83
C CYS A 9 -18.91 17.66 -12.81
N PRO A 10 -20.07 17.10 -13.22
CA PRO A 10 -20.84 16.22 -12.36
C PRO A 10 -19.99 15.00 -12.05
N THR A 11 -19.38 14.98 -10.87
CA THR A 11 -18.59 13.85 -10.40
C THR A 11 -19.55 12.86 -9.74
N ILE A 12 -19.46 11.59 -10.14
CA ILE A 12 -20.11 10.49 -9.44
C ILE A 12 -19.10 10.05 -8.38
N PRO A 13 -19.35 10.35 -7.08
CA PRO A 13 -18.34 10.12 -6.02
C PRO A 13 -17.82 8.67 -5.97
N GLU A 14 -18.71 7.71 -6.26
CA GLU A 14 -18.40 6.29 -6.25
C GLU A 14 -17.39 5.92 -7.35
N LEU A 15 -17.56 6.49 -8.55
CA LEU A 15 -16.62 6.30 -9.66
C LEU A 15 -15.29 7.00 -9.39
N THR A 16 -15.33 8.11 -8.66
CA THR A 16 -14.10 8.84 -8.28
C THR A 16 -13.23 8.01 -7.35
N LEU A 17 -13.80 7.29 -6.39
CA LEU A 17 -13.06 6.37 -5.51
C LEU A 17 -12.36 5.26 -6.31
N LEU A 18 -13.00 4.74 -7.33
CA LEU A 18 -12.40 3.69 -8.17
C LEU A 18 -11.35 4.27 -9.12
N SER A 19 -11.66 5.36 -9.82
CA SER A 19 -10.76 5.94 -10.82
C SER A 19 -9.51 6.55 -10.18
N SER A 20 -9.60 7.10 -8.97
CA SER A 20 -8.48 7.66 -8.24
C SER A 20 -7.34 6.66 -8.01
N ILE A 21 -7.64 5.35 -7.91
CA ILE A 21 -6.64 4.28 -7.76
C ILE A 21 -5.69 4.25 -8.97
N PHE A 22 -6.16 4.63 -10.15
CA PHE A 22 -5.38 4.60 -11.40
C PHE A 22 -4.75 5.94 -11.77
N MET A 23 -5.08 7.02 -11.04
CA MET A 23 -4.51 8.35 -11.27
C MET A 23 -3.22 8.52 -10.46
N HIS A 24 -2.24 9.22 -11.03
CA HIS A 24 -0.96 9.47 -10.37
C HIS A 24 -0.53 10.93 -10.56
N GLY A 25 0.03 11.53 -9.52
CA GLY A 25 0.48 12.92 -9.51
C GLY A 25 1.78 13.18 -10.27
N GLY A 26 2.43 12.13 -10.86
CA GLY A 26 3.66 12.26 -11.64
C GLY A 26 4.36 10.93 -11.83
N LEU A 27 5.40 10.92 -12.69
CA LEU A 27 6.13 9.70 -13.07
C LEU A 27 6.83 9.02 -11.90
N MET A 28 7.39 9.78 -10.96
CA MET A 28 8.03 9.20 -9.76
C MET A 28 7.02 8.54 -8.84
N HIS A 29 5.82 9.13 -8.70
CA HIS A 29 4.72 8.55 -7.94
C HIS A 29 4.23 7.25 -8.58
N LEU A 30 4.03 7.25 -9.91
CA LEU A 30 3.68 6.04 -10.66
C LEU A 30 4.76 4.98 -10.53
N GLY A 31 6.03 5.34 -10.76
CA GLY A 31 7.17 4.42 -10.70
C GLY A 31 7.32 3.77 -9.32
N GLY A 32 7.18 4.55 -8.24
CA GLY A 32 7.20 4.05 -6.87
C GLY A 32 6.07 3.05 -6.61
N ASN A 33 4.84 3.38 -7.00
CA ASN A 33 3.70 2.48 -6.88
C ASN A 33 3.92 1.17 -7.64
N MET A 34 4.37 1.25 -8.89
CA MET A 34 4.63 0.05 -9.71
C MET A 34 5.75 -0.80 -9.15
N LEU A 35 6.80 -0.18 -8.59
CA LEU A 35 7.89 -0.91 -7.94
C LEU A 35 7.39 -1.73 -6.74
N PHE A 36 6.61 -1.13 -5.85
CA PHE A 36 6.05 -1.83 -4.70
C PHE A 36 5.06 -2.92 -5.12
N LEU A 37 4.20 -2.62 -6.09
CA LEU A 37 3.26 -3.60 -6.62
C LEU A 37 3.99 -4.79 -7.26
N TRP A 38 5.07 -4.56 -7.98
CA TRP A 38 5.88 -5.61 -8.58
C TRP A 38 6.59 -6.48 -7.53
N ILE A 39 7.19 -5.87 -6.50
CA ILE A 39 7.94 -6.63 -5.47
C ILE A 39 7.02 -7.48 -4.59
N PHE A 40 5.87 -6.94 -4.19
CA PHE A 40 4.99 -7.56 -3.20
C PHE A 40 3.73 -8.18 -3.80
N GLY A 41 3.22 -7.59 -4.91
CA GLY A 41 1.95 -7.97 -5.51
C GLY A 41 1.95 -9.38 -6.08
N ASP A 42 2.99 -9.78 -6.82
CA ASP A 42 3.11 -11.11 -7.43
C ASP A 42 2.94 -12.24 -6.41
N ASN A 43 3.53 -12.07 -5.23
CA ASN A 43 3.45 -13.07 -4.16
C ASN A 43 2.03 -13.20 -3.59
N ILE A 44 1.32 -12.08 -3.47
CA ILE A 44 -0.06 -12.06 -3.01
C ILE A 44 -0.99 -12.60 -4.09
N GLU A 45 -0.79 -12.20 -5.34
CA GLU A 45 -1.51 -12.74 -6.49
C GLU A 45 -1.38 -14.26 -6.58
N ALA A 46 -0.16 -14.79 -6.43
CA ALA A 46 0.09 -16.23 -6.44
C ALA A 46 -0.69 -16.99 -5.34
N LYS A 47 -0.98 -16.34 -4.20
CA LYS A 47 -1.75 -16.95 -3.11
C LYS A 47 -3.26 -16.88 -3.32
N PHE A 48 -3.76 -15.76 -3.83
CA PHE A 48 -5.20 -15.55 -4.00
C PHE A 48 -5.72 -15.98 -5.38
N GLY A 49 -4.83 -16.05 -6.38
CA GLY A 49 -5.18 -16.19 -7.79
C GLY A 49 -5.61 -14.86 -8.40
N ARG A 50 -5.40 -14.71 -9.72
CA ARG A 50 -5.53 -13.44 -10.47
C ARG A 50 -6.84 -12.69 -10.23
N VAL A 51 -7.98 -13.40 -10.39
CA VAL A 51 -9.30 -12.76 -10.32
C VAL A 51 -9.63 -12.30 -8.91
N LYS A 52 -9.38 -13.15 -7.89
CA LYS A 52 -9.61 -12.78 -6.49
C LYS A 52 -8.67 -11.67 -6.06
N TYR A 53 -7.40 -11.73 -6.46
CA TYR A 53 -6.42 -10.70 -6.17
C TYR A 53 -6.85 -9.33 -6.72
N LEU A 54 -7.28 -9.27 -7.99
CA LEU A 54 -7.77 -8.03 -8.58
C LEU A 54 -8.97 -7.47 -7.79
N GLY A 55 -9.95 -8.31 -7.47
CA GLY A 55 -11.11 -7.90 -6.68
C GLY A 55 -10.73 -7.36 -5.30
N ILE A 56 -9.87 -8.05 -4.57
CA ILE A 56 -9.40 -7.64 -3.24
C ILE A 56 -8.54 -6.36 -3.34
N TYR A 57 -7.69 -6.24 -4.35
CA TYR A 57 -6.89 -5.05 -4.61
C TYR A 57 -7.75 -3.80 -4.79
N LEU A 58 -8.81 -3.89 -5.60
CA LEU A 58 -9.76 -2.79 -5.79
C LEU A 58 -10.52 -2.47 -4.50
N LEU A 59 -10.94 -3.49 -3.74
CA LEU A 59 -11.59 -3.29 -2.45
C LEU A 59 -10.67 -2.62 -1.43
N TRP A 60 -9.39 -2.96 -1.39
CA TRP A 60 -8.41 -2.25 -0.55
C TRP A 60 -8.27 -0.79 -0.96
N GLY A 61 -8.22 -0.49 -2.27
CA GLY A 61 -8.13 0.88 -2.76
C GLY A 61 -9.36 1.72 -2.40
N ILE A 62 -10.55 1.18 -2.64
CA ILE A 62 -11.82 1.84 -2.28
C ILE A 62 -11.91 2.04 -0.77
N GLY A 63 -11.63 1.00 0.03
CA GLY A 63 -11.64 1.08 1.49
C GLY A 63 -10.63 2.08 2.04
N ALA A 64 -9.43 2.13 1.48
CA ALA A 64 -8.41 3.12 1.83
C ALA A 64 -8.87 4.54 1.51
N GLY A 65 -9.48 4.76 0.34
CA GLY A 65 -10.07 6.05 -0.04
C GLY A 65 -11.20 6.49 0.89
N LEU A 66 -12.08 5.57 1.27
CA LEU A 66 -13.16 5.85 2.23
C LEU A 66 -12.59 6.24 3.60
N ILE A 67 -11.60 5.50 4.12
CA ILE A 67 -10.95 5.84 5.40
C ILE A 67 -10.30 7.22 5.33
N HIS A 68 -9.68 7.57 4.21
CA HIS A 68 -9.11 8.91 4.01
C HIS A 68 -10.18 10.00 4.07
N VAL A 69 -11.26 9.86 3.30
CA VAL A 69 -12.35 10.84 3.26
C VAL A 69 -13.04 10.99 4.62
N MET A 70 -13.24 9.89 5.35
CA MET A 70 -13.87 9.94 6.69
C MET A 70 -12.96 10.59 7.73
N GLY A 71 -11.65 10.46 7.60
CA GLY A 71 -10.68 11.00 8.56
C GLY A 71 -10.25 12.44 8.26
N ASP A 72 -10.39 12.89 7.02
CA ASP A 72 -10.01 14.23 6.60
C ASP A 72 -11.06 14.83 5.65
N THR A 73 -12.09 15.40 6.24
CA THR A 73 -13.16 16.09 5.50
C THR A 73 -12.83 17.56 5.20
N SER A 74 -11.73 18.07 5.74
CA SER A 74 -11.45 19.52 5.74
C SER A 74 -10.57 19.99 4.58
N THR A 75 -9.71 19.13 4.04
CA THR A 75 -8.70 19.58 3.06
C THR A 75 -9.21 19.65 1.64
N GLY A 76 -10.29 18.97 1.28
CA GLY A 76 -10.76 18.88 -0.11
C GLY A 76 -9.73 18.33 -1.10
N ILE A 77 -8.59 17.80 -0.61
CA ILE A 77 -7.55 17.21 -1.44
C ILE A 77 -7.92 15.77 -1.77
N PRO A 78 -8.15 15.45 -3.05
CA PRO A 78 -8.49 14.08 -3.43
C PRO A 78 -7.28 13.16 -3.22
N ALA A 79 -7.51 12.01 -2.59
CA ALA A 79 -6.52 10.94 -2.56
C ALA A 79 -6.40 10.35 -3.98
N VAL A 80 -5.20 10.42 -4.56
CA VAL A 80 -4.91 9.86 -5.88
C VAL A 80 -3.77 8.88 -5.80
N GLY A 81 -3.88 7.79 -6.56
CA GLY A 81 -2.84 6.78 -6.69
C GLY A 81 -3.21 5.41 -6.16
N ALA A 82 -2.52 4.42 -6.68
CA ALA A 82 -2.65 3.01 -6.29
C ALA A 82 -2.20 2.73 -4.85
N SER A 83 -1.57 3.68 -4.18
CA SER A 83 -0.80 3.47 -2.95
C SER A 83 -1.64 2.98 -1.77
N GLY A 84 -2.93 3.36 -1.68
CA GLY A 84 -3.86 2.83 -0.69
C GLY A 84 -4.12 1.33 -0.88
N ALA A 85 -4.36 0.89 -2.13
CA ALA A 85 -4.52 -0.52 -2.49
C ALA A 85 -3.20 -1.30 -2.28
N ILE A 86 -2.07 -0.72 -2.67
CA ILE A 86 -0.73 -1.29 -2.47
C ILE A 86 -0.43 -1.44 -0.98
N SER A 87 -0.82 -0.49 -0.14
CA SER A 87 -0.71 -0.62 1.31
C SER A 87 -1.48 -1.84 1.83
N GLY A 88 -2.65 -2.15 1.24
CA GLY A 88 -3.39 -3.39 1.49
C GLY A 88 -2.58 -4.64 1.12
N VAL A 89 -1.91 -4.62 -0.04
CA VAL A 89 -0.98 -5.69 -0.45
C VAL A 89 0.14 -5.86 0.59
N LEU A 90 0.75 -4.77 1.06
CA LEU A 90 1.83 -4.80 2.06
C LEU A 90 1.36 -5.35 3.41
N GLY A 91 0.16 -4.96 3.85
CA GLY A 91 -0.44 -5.48 5.07
C GLY A 91 -0.69 -6.99 5.00
N ALA A 92 -1.28 -7.47 3.90
CA ALA A 92 -1.47 -8.90 3.65
C ALA A 92 -0.13 -9.65 3.54
N TYR A 93 0.85 -9.06 2.87
CA TYR A 93 2.19 -9.62 2.73
C TYR A 93 2.88 -9.82 4.09
N LEU A 94 2.77 -8.85 4.98
CA LEU A 94 3.36 -8.94 6.33
C LEU A 94 2.84 -10.15 7.09
N VAL A 95 1.56 -10.46 6.99
CA VAL A 95 0.94 -11.60 7.69
C VAL A 95 1.27 -12.92 7.02
N ILE A 96 1.25 -12.95 5.68
CA ILE A 96 1.42 -14.19 4.91
C ILE A 96 2.89 -14.57 4.79
N PHE A 97 3.79 -13.59 4.61
CA PHE A 97 5.21 -13.77 4.34
C PHE A 97 6.14 -13.02 5.31
N PRO A 98 5.96 -13.11 6.64
CA PRO A 98 6.71 -12.30 7.62
C PRO A 98 8.23 -12.54 7.56
N HIS A 99 8.66 -13.73 7.17
CA HIS A 99 10.07 -14.12 7.14
C HIS A 99 10.73 -13.98 5.76
N ALA A 100 9.96 -13.60 4.73
CA ALA A 100 10.52 -13.35 3.40
C ALA A 100 11.53 -12.20 3.46
N ARG A 101 12.62 -12.34 2.70
CA ARG A 101 13.69 -11.33 2.66
C ARG A 101 13.46 -10.36 1.52
N VAL A 102 13.33 -9.08 1.84
CA VAL A 102 13.21 -7.99 0.89
C VAL A 102 14.61 -7.45 0.59
N LYS A 103 14.99 -7.43 -0.69
CA LYS A 103 16.23 -6.78 -1.11
C LYS A 103 16.03 -5.27 -1.00
N THR A 104 16.74 -4.65 -0.06
CA THR A 104 16.61 -3.23 0.25
C THR A 104 17.91 -2.53 -0.10
N PHE A 105 17.82 -1.51 -0.94
CA PHE A 105 18.95 -0.64 -1.26
C PHE A 105 19.02 0.45 -0.20
N LEU A 106 20.08 0.41 0.61
CA LEU A 106 20.36 1.44 1.61
C LEU A 106 21.43 2.36 1.05
N MET A 107 21.12 3.66 0.98
CA MET A 107 22.04 4.71 0.62
C MET A 107 22.14 5.74 1.75
N LEU A 108 23.32 5.87 2.32
CA LEU A 108 23.64 6.84 3.38
C LEU A 108 24.79 7.72 2.88
N GLY A 109 24.47 8.82 2.23
CA GLY A 109 25.45 9.68 1.55
C GLY A 109 26.21 8.90 0.47
N PHE A 110 27.53 8.81 0.57
CA PHE A 110 28.38 8.05 -0.36
C PHE A 110 28.44 6.53 -0.08
N PHE A 111 27.92 6.07 1.06
CA PHE A 111 27.84 4.65 1.39
C PHE A 111 26.55 4.07 0.84
N TRP A 112 26.66 3.04 0.01
CA TRP A 112 25.53 2.26 -0.44
C TRP A 112 25.73 0.77 -0.18
N ARG A 113 24.67 0.10 0.20
CA ARG A 113 24.70 -1.33 0.47
C ARG A 113 23.36 -1.99 0.16
N MET A 114 23.41 -3.19 -0.43
CA MET A 114 22.25 -4.05 -0.57
C MET A 114 22.08 -4.88 0.70
N LEU A 115 20.93 -4.70 1.35
CA LEU A 115 20.54 -5.44 2.55
C LEU A 115 19.39 -6.40 2.22
N HIS A 116 19.35 -7.52 2.93
CA HIS A 116 18.25 -8.47 2.88
C HIS A 116 17.51 -8.42 4.20
N ILE A 117 16.47 -7.60 4.30
CA ILE A 117 15.72 -7.34 5.52
C ILE A 117 14.45 -8.20 5.48
N LYS A 118 14.12 -8.89 6.57
CA LYS A 118 12.87 -9.65 6.67
C LYS A 118 11.67 -8.69 6.60
N ALA A 119 10.59 -9.11 5.90
CA ALA A 119 9.38 -8.31 5.73
C ALA A 119 8.79 -7.86 7.08
N MET A 120 8.88 -8.70 8.11
CA MET A 120 8.40 -8.39 9.46
C MET A 120 9.12 -7.18 10.12
N TYR A 121 10.28 -6.77 9.62
CA TYR A 121 10.96 -5.56 10.07
C TYR A 121 10.83 -4.43 9.06
N PHE A 122 10.94 -4.75 7.77
CA PHE A 122 10.89 -3.75 6.70
C PHE A 122 9.53 -3.05 6.61
N LEU A 123 8.42 -3.81 6.61
CA LEU A 123 7.08 -3.26 6.39
C LEU A 123 6.56 -2.43 7.58
N PRO A 124 6.73 -2.84 8.86
CA PRO A 124 6.40 -1.96 9.98
C PRO A 124 7.27 -0.71 10.02
N PHE A 125 8.57 -0.81 9.72
CA PHE A 125 9.45 0.34 9.61
C PHE A 125 8.95 1.31 8.55
N TRP A 126 8.62 0.81 7.34
CA TRP A 126 8.05 1.60 6.27
C TRP A 126 6.74 2.29 6.71
N LEU A 127 5.83 1.55 7.33
CA LEU A 127 4.56 2.10 7.80
C LEU A 127 4.78 3.23 8.83
N ILE A 128 5.67 3.01 9.81
CA ILE A 128 5.93 3.98 10.87
C ILE A 128 6.60 5.24 10.30
N PHE A 129 7.71 5.09 9.60
CA PHE A 129 8.53 6.23 9.18
C PHE A 129 8.00 6.96 7.95
N GLN A 130 7.31 6.28 7.05
CA GLN A 130 6.77 6.89 5.83
C GLN A 130 5.30 7.35 5.97
N ASN A 131 4.59 6.90 7.00
CA ASN A 131 3.16 7.18 7.12
C ASN A 131 2.77 7.68 8.52
N LEU A 132 2.99 6.90 9.58
CA LEU A 132 2.55 7.27 10.93
C LEU A 132 3.30 8.49 11.45
N LEU A 133 4.63 8.50 11.36
CA LEU A 133 5.43 9.61 11.88
C LEU A 133 5.16 10.92 11.14
N PRO A 134 5.17 10.99 9.79
CA PRO A 134 4.78 12.20 9.07
C PRO A 134 3.34 12.65 9.36
N PHE A 135 2.40 11.71 9.51
CA PHE A 135 1.03 12.01 9.87
C PHE A 135 0.92 12.73 11.23
N PHE A 136 1.61 12.22 12.26
CA PHE A 136 1.57 12.82 13.59
C PHE A 136 2.36 14.12 13.71
N ILE A 137 3.49 14.25 13.00
CA ILE A 137 4.32 15.48 13.05
C ILE A 137 3.71 16.57 12.18
N GLY A 138 3.18 16.23 10.99
CA GLY A 138 2.61 17.17 10.03
C GLY A 138 1.22 17.69 10.42
N GLY A 139 0.58 17.09 11.41
CA GLY A 139 -0.81 17.39 11.78
C GLY A 139 -1.82 16.87 10.75
N PHE A 140 -3.09 16.86 11.12
CA PHE A 140 -4.18 16.52 10.22
C PHE A 140 -4.26 17.59 9.10
N GLY A 141 -3.79 17.26 7.91
CA GLY A 141 -3.99 18.06 6.71
C GLY A 141 -3.00 19.19 6.46
N VAL A 142 -1.93 19.37 7.24
CA VAL A 142 -0.99 20.46 7.03
C VAL A 142 0.27 20.00 6.31
N ALA A 143 0.47 20.57 5.11
CA ALA A 143 1.76 20.83 4.45
C ALA A 143 2.73 19.67 4.18
N GLY A 144 2.28 18.45 4.11
CA GLY A 144 3.13 17.30 3.76
C GLY A 144 2.98 16.83 2.32
N GLY A 145 3.07 17.70 1.31
CA GLY A 145 3.29 17.29 -0.09
C GLY A 145 2.22 16.40 -0.73
N GLY A 146 0.94 16.47 -0.32
CA GLY A 146 -0.15 15.75 -0.99
C GLY A 146 -0.17 14.23 -0.74
N VAL A 147 0.46 13.72 0.31
CA VAL A 147 0.43 12.31 0.66
C VAL A 147 -0.80 11.98 1.51
N ALA A 148 -1.63 11.07 1.03
CA ALA A 148 -2.82 10.60 1.75
C ALA A 148 -2.45 9.55 2.82
N TYR A 149 -1.84 9.98 3.92
CA TYR A 149 -1.35 9.07 4.98
C TYR A 149 -2.44 8.15 5.53
N LEU A 150 -3.66 8.68 5.76
CA LEU A 150 -4.80 7.88 6.24
C LEU A 150 -5.21 6.79 5.26
N ALA A 151 -5.11 7.05 3.94
CA ALA A 151 -5.36 6.01 2.94
C ALA A 151 -4.32 4.88 3.04
N HIS A 152 -3.05 5.22 3.27
CA HIS A 152 -1.99 4.21 3.42
C HIS A 152 -2.17 3.39 4.69
N ILE A 153 -2.43 4.03 5.82
CA ILE A 153 -2.66 3.36 7.10
C ILE A 153 -3.90 2.48 7.02
N GLY A 154 -5.01 3.03 6.49
CA GLY A 154 -6.26 2.31 6.32
C GLY A 154 -6.13 1.09 5.40
N GLY A 155 -5.50 1.28 4.23
CA GLY A 155 -5.22 0.19 3.31
C GLY A 155 -4.38 -0.92 3.97
N PHE A 156 -3.33 -0.55 4.69
CA PHE A 156 -2.46 -1.49 5.39
C PHE A 156 -3.22 -2.32 6.43
N VAL A 157 -4.07 -1.68 7.24
CA VAL A 157 -4.90 -2.36 8.24
C VAL A 157 -5.89 -3.33 7.59
N LEU A 158 -6.55 -2.90 6.51
CA LEU A 158 -7.44 -3.79 5.73
C LEU A 158 -6.68 -5.00 5.17
N GLY A 159 -5.46 -4.77 4.69
CA GLY A 159 -4.57 -5.84 4.23
C GLY A 159 -4.18 -6.82 5.32
N LEU A 160 -3.82 -6.32 6.52
CA LEU A 160 -3.55 -7.16 7.70
C LEU A 160 -4.75 -8.07 8.02
N ALA A 161 -5.95 -7.51 8.03
CA ALA A 161 -7.18 -8.25 8.34
C ALA A 161 -7.41 -9.38 7.32
N VAL A 162 -7.34 -9.08 6.02
CA VAL A 162 -7.51 -10.09 4.95
C VAL A 162 -6.39 -11.14 5.01
N GLY A 163 -5.14 -10.73 5.20
CA GLY A 163 -4.01 -11.64 5.36
C GLY A 163 -4.18 -12.58 6.55
N TYR A 164 -4.69 -12.07 7.68
CA TYR A 164 -4.97 -12.87 8.87
C TYR A 164 -6.08 -13.90 8.63
N ILE A 165 -7.18 -13.49 8.01
CA ILE A 165 -8.29 -14.39 7.64
C ILE A 165 -7.78 -15.48 6.70
N TYR A 166 -7.00 -15.10 5.68
CA TYR A 166 -6.39 -16.04 4.74
C TYR A 166 -5.50 -17.06 5.45
N ARG A 167 -4.61 -16.59 6.32
CA ARG A 167 -3.69 -17.46 7.07
C ARG A 167 -4.44 -18.41 8.01
N LYS A 168 -5.51 -17.94 8.66
CA LYS A 168 -6.33 -18.77 9.53
C LYS A 168 -7.05 -19.86 8.75
N SER A 169 -7.61 -19.56 7.59
CA SER A 169 -8.33 -20.52 6.75
C SER A 169 -7.42 -21.54 6.04
N HIS A 170 -6.12 -21.22 5.83
CA HIS A 170 -5.15 -22.07 5.13
C HIS A 170 -3.99 -22.53 6.03
N GLY A 171 -4.17 -22.52 7.34
CA GLY A 171 -3.11 -22.74 8.35
C GLY A 171 -2.28 -24.02 8.18
N SER A 172 -2.90 -25.12 7.73
CA SER A 172 -2.20 -26.38 7.47
C SER A 172 -1.15 -26.28 6.33
N GLN A 173 -1.40 -25.44 5.33
CA GLN A 173 -0.47 -25.23 4.22
C GLN A 173 0.76 -24.41 4.63
N PHE A 174 0.63 -23.52 5.63
CA PHE A 174 1.74 -22.73 6.15
C PHE A 174 2.72 -23.53 7.01
N THR A 175 2.24 -24.56 7.68
CA THR A 175 3.08 -25.47 8.47
C THR A 175 3.96 -26.36 7.58
N TYR A 176 3.48 -26.74 6.41
CA TYR A 176 4.26 -27.53 5.45
C TYR A 176 5.33 -26.69 4.72
N GLY A 177 5.08 -25.43 4.41
CA GLY A 177 6.03 -24.54 3.72
C GLY A 177 7.29 -24.20 4.54
N THR A 178 7.23 -24.29 5.87
CA THR A 178 8.40 -24.11 6.75
C THR A 178 9.30 -25.35 6.82
N ARG A 179 8.78 -26.54 6.48
CA ARG A 179 9.53 -27.79 6.51
C ARG A 179 10.28 -28.07 5.21
N TYR A 180 9.75 -27.63 4.08
CA TYR A 180 10.46 -27.58 2.81
C TYR A 180 10.93 -26.14 2.63
N GLY A 181 12.21 -25.91 2.97
CA GLY A 181 12.82 -24.59 2.84
C GLY A 181 12.40 -23.97 1.51
N TYR A 182 11.77 -22.81 1.61
CA TYR A 182 11.39 -22.00 0.46
C TYR A 182 12.68 -21.74 -0.31
N ARG A 183 12.94 -22.54 -1.31
CA ARG A 183 14.02 -22.34 -2.28
C ARG A 183 13.57 -21.14 -3.10
N GLY A 184 13.68 -19.97 -2.51
CA GLY A 184 13.43 -18.72 -3.19
C GLY A 184 14.55 -18.43 -4.16
N ASP A 185 14.50 -19.05 -5.33
CA ASP A 185 15.18 -18.52 -6.49
C ASP A 185 14.38 -17.31 -6.97
N TYR A 186 14.49 -16.22 -6.25
CA TYR A 186 14.08 -14.91 -6.74
C TYR A 186 15.20 -14.42 -7.65
N ARG A 187 14.97 -14.54 -8.96
CA ARG A 187 15.75 -13.84 -9.99
C ARG A 187 15.54 -12.32 -9.89
#